data_1ed54ca5cd1f1667d1dc240ceff686af
#
_entry.id   1ed54ca5cd1f1667d1dc240ceff686af
#
_cell.length_a   1.000
_cell.length_b   1.000
_cell.length_c   1.000
_cell.angle_alpha   90.00
_cell.angle_beta   90.00
_cell.angle_gamma   90.00
#
_symmetry.space_group_name_H-M   'P 1'
#
loop_
_entity.id
_entity.type
_entity.pdbx_description
1 polymer ?
#
loop_
_entity_poly.entity_id
_entity_poly.type
_entity_poly.pdbx_seq_one_letter_code
_entity_poly.pdbx_strand_id
1 'polypeptide(L)'
;NAPDSNLWHTIIEADNYHALQLLEYLYPKKVDCIYIDPPYNTGARDWKYNNDYVDSTDSWRHSKWLSMMQKRLKIAKRILADDGVLITTIDDNEYAHLWILLHELFPNLNHTCVTIQHNPGGTQGKKFSVTHEYAIFSYSAESTIYRKQHTGGDVYNLRRWGSTSGRYEGATCFYPVILDSNYNIIGFGDLLDEELHPTAQVEHNEDGTIYVWPIDKNGIEKKWRYGRDTVESVKDRMFIEKRGERIEVMLRRESEPPKTVWTDPLCNAEAHGTDMVKAIIGGGFSYPKSLYAVHDALLFAVSGKKDALIVDFFAGSGTTLHAVNLLNVEDNGNRRCILVTNNEVSEAESKALREKGYQPGDPEWEKHGICRSVTWPRTKYSILGKRDDGTILSGEYFTNQMVSKEVERSFYQLGFIDNPTELTTNAKKQLVSLLRGKDGKPQLPQSLVKAGSKFIVSDKHS
;
A
#
# COMPACT_ATOMS: atom_id res chain seq x y z
N ASN A 1 6.73 25.32 -6.29
CA ASN A 1 5.33 25.23 -6.73
C ASN A 1 5.28 25.16 -8.24
N ALA A 2 4.67 24.11 -8.78
CA ALA A 2 4.37 24.00 -10.20
C ALA A 2 2.93 24.47 -10.42
N PRO A 3 2.70 25.74 -10.79
CA PRO A 3 1.35 26.32 -10.85
C PRO A 3 0.41 25.58 -11.82
N ASP A 4 0.97 24.83 -12.76
CA ASP A 4 0.24 24.06 -13.75
C ASP A 4 0.10 22.56 -13.41
N SER A 5 0.63 22.13 -12.27
CA SER A 5 0.52 20.73 -11.83
C SER A 5 -0.83 20.44 -11.18
N ASN A 6 -1.51 19.39 -11.63
CA ASN A 6 -2.68 18.83 -10.97
C ASN A 6 -2.33 17.88 -9.82
N LEU A 7 -1.04 17.60 -9.61
CA LEU A 7 -0.56 16.75 -8.52
C LEU A 7 -0.41 17.57 -7.25
N TRP A 8 -1.08 17.15 -6.19
CA TRP A 8 -0.99 17.73 -4.87
C TRP A 8 -1.08 16.65 -3.79
N HIS A 9 -0.43 16.91 -2.67
CA HIS A 9 -0.58 16.13 -1.46
C HIS A 9 -0.95 17.07 -0.31
N THR A 10 -1.69 16.58 0.67
CA THR A 10 -2.12 17.37 1.83
C THR A 10 -1.75 16.66 3.11
N ILE A 11 -1.16 17.39 4.06
CA ILE A 11 -0.99 16.94 5.43
C ILE A 11 -1.91 17.78 6.31
N ILE A 12 -2.76 17.10 7.09
CA ILE A 12 -3.68 17.72 8.04
C ILE A 12 -3.16 17.40 9.46
N GLU A 13 -2.71 18.44 10.17
CA GLU A 13 -2.33 18.33 11.58
C GLU A 13 -3.60 18.46 12.42
N ALA A 14 -4.17 17.35 12.86
CA ALA A 14 -5.41 17.33 13.64
C ALA A 14 -5.65 15.97 14.29
N ASP A 15 -6.58 15.92 15.27
CA ASP A 15 -7.22 14.64 15.62
C ASP A 15 -7.96 14.08 14.39
N ASN A 16 -7.72 12.81 14.11
CA ASN A 16 -8.21 12.18 12.90
C ASN A 16 -9.75 12.06 12.83
N TYR A 17 -10.44 12.01 13.97
CA TYR A 17 -11.90 11.99 13.97
C TYR A 17 -12.48 13.32 13.44
N HIS A 18 -11.90 14.45 13.85
CA HIS A 18 -12.31 15.77 13.38
C HIS A 18 -11.92 16.00 11.91
N ALA A 19 -10.70 15.60 11.54
CA ALA A 19 -10.27 15.66 10.14
C ALA A 19 -11.17 14.83 9.21
N LEU A 20 -11.56 13.62 9.64
CA LEU A 20 -12.45 12.75 8.88
C LEU A 20 -13.83 13.40 8.66
N GLN A 21 -14.40 14.12 9.63
CA GLN A 21 -15.66 14.84 9.45
C GLN A 21 -15.56 15.94 8.37
N LEU A 22 -14.40 16.59 8.29
CA LEU A 22 -14.11 17.53 7.20
C LEU A 22 -13.99 16.80 5.86
N LEU A 23 -13.22 15.70 5.83
CA LEU A 23 -13.03 14.92 4.61
C LEU A 23 -14.34 14.30 4.11
N GLU A 24 -15.25 13.90 4.99
CA GLU A 24 -16.60 13.44 4.62
C GLU A 24 -17.36 14.50 3.83
N TYR A 25 -17.23 15.74 4.22
CA TYR A 25 -17.88 16.83 3.50
C TYR A 25 -17.23 17.12 2.13
N LEU A 26 -15.89 17.00 2.04
CA LEU A 26 -15.12 17.34 0.85
C LEU A 26 -15.08 16.21 -0.19
N TYR A 27 -15.00 14.95 0.28
CA TYR A 27 -14.71 13.78 -0.54
C TYR A 27 -15.71 12.63 -0.35
N PRO A 28 -17.05 12.89 -0.30
CA PRO A 28 -18.02 11.79 -0.16
C PRO A 28 -17.90 10.85 -1.36
N LYS A 29 -17.65 9.53 -1.09
CA LYS A 29 -17.53 8.49 -2.11
C LYS A 29 -16.48 8.78 -3.21
N LYS A 30 -15.36 9.42 -2.85
CA LYS A 30 -14.32 9.83 -3.82
C LYS A 30 -12.92 9.29 -3.51
N VAL A 31 -12.75 8.62 -2.39
CA VAL A 31 -11.45 8.09 -1.98
C VAL A 31 -11.26 6.70 -2.57
N ASP A 32 -10.27 6.55 -3.44
CA ASP A 32 -9.99 5.27 -4.11
C ASP A 32 -9.32 4.26 -3.20
N CYS A 33 -8.47 4.72 -2.27
CA CYS A 33 -7.84 3.86 -1.29
C CYS A 33 -7.74 4.56 0.06
N ILE A 34 -8.13 3.85 1.11
CA ILE A 34 -7.84 4.23 2.49
C ILE A 34 -6.82 3.23 3.01
N TYR A 35 -5.64 3.72 3.37
CA TYR A 35 -4.62 2.92 4.08
C TYR A 35 -4.48 3.47 5.48
N ILE A 36 -4.58 2.64 6.50
CA ILE A 36 -4.44 3.04 7.89
C ILE A 36 -3.66 2.03 8.72
N ASP A 37 -2.85 2.57 9.62
CA ASP A 37 -2.06 1.86 10.61
C ASP A 37 -2.43 2.36 12.01
N PRO A 38 -3.58 1.90 12.57
CA PRO A 38 -4.03 2.35 13.88
C PRO A 38 -3.10 1.83 15.00
N PRO A 39 -3.14 2.42 16.21
CA PRO A 39 -2.39 1.89 17.34
C PRO A 39 -2.79 0.44 17.63
N TYR A 40 -1.78 -0.41 17.88
CA TYR A 40 -1.98 -1.86 18.05
C TYR A 40 -2.49 -2.27 19.43
N ASN A 41 -2.63 -1.32 20.34
CA ASN A 41 -3.14 -1.55 21.69
C ASN A 41 -2.31 -2.58 22.50
N THR A 42 -0.99 -2.51 22.33
CA THR A 42 -0.03 -3.44 22.96
C THR A 42 0.00 -3.33 24.47
N GLY A 43 -0.57 -2.25 25.03
CA GLY A 43 -0.51 -1.91 26.45
C GLY A 43 0.76 -1.12 26.83
N ALA A 44 1.57 -0.70 25.86
CA ALA A 44 2.78 0.06 26.04
C ALA A 44 2.55 1.58 26.20
N ARG A 45 1.30 2.03 26.44
CA ARG A 45 0.90 3.45 26.52
C ARG A 45 1.18 4.23 25.24
N ASP A 46 0.94 3.58 24.12
CA ASP A 46 1.20 4.07 22.77
C ASP A 46 0.04 4.88 22.17
N TRP A 47 -1.10 4.94 22.86
CA TRP A 47 -2.26 5.72 22.42
C TRP A 47 -3.11 6.22 23.61
N LYS A 48 -3.98 7.20 23.35
CA LYS A 48 -4.85 7.84 24.34
C LYS A 48 -6.33 7.65 24.04
N TYR A 49 -7.11 7.48 25.09
CA TYR A 49 -8.57 7.55 25.06
C TYR A 49 -9.04 8.63 26.05
N ASN A 50 -9.80 9.61 25.55
CA ASN A 50 -10.23 10.78 26.36
C ASN A 50 -9.06 11.49 27.08
N ASN A 51 -7.93 11.67 26.37
CA ASN A 51 -6.67 12.28 26.84
C ASN A 51 -5.84 11.45 27.82
N ASP A 52 -6.31 10.29 28.25
CA ASP A 52 -5.55 9.39 29.12
C ASP A 52 -4.88 8.27 28.33
N TYR A 53 -3.63 7.97 28.64
CA TYR A 53 -2.92 6.83 28.04
C TYR A 53 -3.59 5.52 28.45
N VAL A 54 -3.76 4.65 27.46
CA VAL A 54 -4.25 3.27 27.68
C VAL A 54 -3.07 2.35 27.86
N ASP A 55 -3.06 1.57 28.94
CA ASP A 55 -1.98 0.63 29.26
C ASP A 55 -2.49 -0.80 29.51
N SER A 56 -1.56 -1.70 29.82
CA SER A 56 -1.85 -3.13 30.00
C SER A 56 -2.73 -3.43 31.22
N THR A 57 -2.86 -2.49 32.17
CA THR A 57 -3.70 -2.66 33.37
C THR A 57 -5.14 -2.23 33.14
N ASP A 58 -5.44 -1.58 32.01
CA ASP A 58 -6.78 -1.14 31.66
C ASP A 58 -7.64 -2.32 31.19
N SER A 59 -8.54 -2.77 32.04
CA SER A 59 -9.46 -3.88 31.78
C SER A 59 -10.40 -3.61 30.58
N TRP A 60 -10.59 -2.36 30.19
CA TRP A 60 -11.48 -1.92 29.11
C TRP A 60 -10.72 -1.51 27.86
N ARG A 61 -9.42 -1.77 27.77
CA ARG A 61 -8.58 -1.32 26.64
C ARG A 61 -9.12 -1.73 25.27
N HIS A 62 -9.59 -2.95 25.12
CA HIS A 62 -10.16 -3.47 23.86
C HIS A 62 -11.48 -2.76 23.49
N SER A 63 -12.39 -2.55 24.46
CA SER A 63 -13.64 -1.82 24.25
C SER A 63 -13.42 -0.35 23.89
N LYS A 64 -12.43 0.30 24.53
CA LYS A 64 -12.03 1.67 24.23
C LYS A 64 -11.47 1.76 22.81
N TRP A 65 -10.60 0.81 22.44
CA TRP A 65 -10.02 0.72 21.11
C TRP A 65 -11.09 0.50 20.04
N LEU A 66 -12.01 -0.45 20.24
CA LEU A 66 -13.13 -0.69 19.34
C LEU A 66 -14.01 0.56 19.16
N SER A 67 -14.32 1.27 20.26
CA SER A 67 -15.11 2.50 20.22
C SER A 67 -14.39 3.60 19.41
N MET A 68 -13.08 3.75 19.57
CA MET A 68 -12.26 4.68 18.83
C MET A 68 -12.25 4.35 17.33
N MET A 69 -12.02 3.09 16.98
CA MET A 69 -12.00 2.63 15.59
C MET A 69 -13.37 2.71 14.92
N GLN A 70 -14.43 2.28 15.60
CA GLN A 70 -15.78 2.27 15.04
C GLN A 70 -16.23 3.66 14.60
N LYS A 71 -15.96 4.69 15.41
CA LYS A 71 -16.31 6.08 15.07
C LYS A 71 -15.63 6.53 13.78
N ARG A 72 -14.36 6.19 13.61
CA ARG A 72 -13.53 6.58 12.45
C ARG A 72 -13.90 5.77 11.21
N LEU A 73 -14.04 4.47 11.34
CA LEU A 73 -14.41 3.59 10.23
C LEU A 73 -15.82 3.87 9.68
N LYS A 74 -16.76 4.31 10.53
CA LYS A 74 -18.08 4.78 10.07
C LYS A 74 -17.98 5.97 9.13
N ILE A 75 -17.06 6.90 9.37
CA ILE A 75 -16.83 8.04 8.48
C ILE A 75 -16.02 7.58 7.25
N ALA A 76 -15.00 6.75 7.44
CA ALA A 76 -14.21 6.18 6.36
C ALA A 76 -15.10 5.50 5.29
N LYS A 77 -16.12 4.75 5.73
CA LYS A 77 -17.13 4.13 4.85
C LYS A 77 -17.83 5.14 3.94
N ARG A 78 -18.07 6.38 4.40
CA ARG A 78 -18.78 7.40 3.65
C ARG A 78 -17.90 8.13 2.65
N ILE A 79 -16.59 8.18 2.87
CA ILE A 79 -15.64 8.79 1.93
C ILE A 79 -15.09 7.80 0.91
N LEU A 80 -15.04 6.50 1.24
CA LEU A 80 -14.56 5.44 0.36
C LEU A 80 -15.47 5.33 -0.87
N ALA A 81 -14.86 5.31 -2.07
CA ALA A 81 -15.55 5.06 -3.34
C ALA A 81 -16.18 3.67 -3.36
N ASP A 82 -17.16 3.44 -4.21
CA ASP A 82 -17.86 2.15 -4.26
C ASP A 82 -16.94 1.03 -4.78
N ASP A 83 -15.98 1.37 -5.64
CA ASP A 83 -14.90 0.51 -6.13
C ASP A 83 -13.58 0.70 -5.36
N GLY A 84 -13.60 1.45 -4.26
CA GLY A 84 -12.44 1.73 -3.44
C GLY A 84 -12.00 0.55 -2.57
N VAL A 85 -10.77 0.62 -2.07
CA VAL A 85 -10.17 -0.40 -1.19
C VAL A 85 -9.80 0.23 0.15
N LEU A 86 -10.22 -0.39 1.25
CA LEU A 86 -9.76 -0.06 2.60
C LEU A 86 -8.71 -1.10 3.03
N ILE A 87 -7.52 -0.63 3.42
CA ILE A 87 -6.43 -1.45 3.95
C ILE A 87 -6.18 -1.03 5.38
N THR A 88 -6.26 -1.97 6.31
CA THR A 88 -6.00 -1.71 7.74
C THR A 88 -4.94 -2.66 8.23
N THR A 89 -3.83 -2.13 8.74
CA THR A 89 -2.78 -2.95 9.37
C THR A 89 -3.05 -3.12 10.86
N ILE A 90 -2.67 -4.25 11.42
CA ILE A 90 -2.87 -4.62 12.82
C ILE A 90 -1.97 -5.80 13.20
N ASP A 91 -1.70 -5.99 14.50
CA ASP A 91 -1.07 -7.19 15.03
C ASP A 91 -2.05 -8.09 15.79
N ASP A 92 -1.52 -9.14 16.42
CA ASP A 92 -2.31 -10.14 17.17
C ASP A 92 -3.12 -9.54 18.34
N ASN A 93 -2.76 -8.36 18.85
CA ASN A 93 -3.44 -7.76 20.01
C ASN A 93 -4.89 -7.39 19.70
N GLU A 94 -5.16 -6.87 18.50
CA GLU A 94 -6.50 -6.40 18.12
C GLU A 94 -7.02 -7.01 16.81
N TYR A 95 -6.30 -7.95 16.18
CA TYR A 95 -6.71 -8.57 14.93
C TYR A 95 -8.15 -9.13 14.97
N ALA A 96 -8.45 -9.94 15.99
CA ALA A 96 -9.77 -10.58 16.10
C ALA A 96 -10.90 -9.55 16.27
N HIS A 97 -10.66 -8.51 17.07
CA HIS A 97 -11.63 -7.45 17.30
C HIS A 97 -11.85 -6.59 16.04
N LEU A 98 -10.77 -6.24 15.36
CA LEU A 98 -10.84 -5.49 14.11
C LEU A 98 -11.54 -6.28 13.01
N TRP A 99 -11.25 -7.57 12.89
CA TRP A 99 -11.86 -8.46 11.91
C TRP A 99 -13.39 -8.47 12.05
N ILE A 100 -13.90 -8.65 13.26
CA ILE A 100 -15.33 -8.62 13.53
C ILE A 100 -15.92 -7.23 13.22
N LEU A 101 -15.26 -6.16 13.68
CA LEU A 101 -15.72 -4.80 13.44
C LEU A 101 -15.82 -4.46 11.95
N LEU A 102 -14.86 -4.90 11.14
CA LEU A 102 -14.90 -4.69 9.69
C LEU A 102 -16.07 -5.41 9.05
N HIS A 103 -16.36 -6.66 9.43
CA HIS A 103 -17.54 -7.41 8.95
C HIS A 103 -18.86 -6.73 9.33
N GLU A 104 -18.95 -6.17 10.54
CA GLU A 104 -20.14 -5.43 10.96
C GLU A 104 -20.34 -4.12 10.20
N LEU A 105 -19.27 -3.34 10.03
CA LEU A 105 -19.37 -2.04 9.41
C LEU A 105 -19.45 -2.09 7.89
N PHE A 106 -18.81 -3.09 7.27
CA PHE A 106 -18.71 -3.25 5.83
C PHE A 106 -19.22 -4.63 5.35
N PRO A 107 -20.48 -4.98 5.64
CA PRO A 107 -20.99 -6.34 5.37
C PRO A 107 -21.04 -6.71 3.89
N ASN A 108 -20.98 -5.74 3.00
CA ASN A 108 -20.99 -5.92 1.54
C ASN A 108 -19.59 -5.96 0.92
N LEU A 109 -18.52 -5.81 1.73
CA LEU A 109 -17.16 -5.92 1.26
C LEU A 109 -16.61 -7.33 1.55
N ASN A 110 -15.77 -7.80 0.65
CA ASN A 110 -14.92 -8.94 0.92
C ASN A 110 -13.76 -8.50 1.79
N HIS A 111 -13.32 -9.35 2.70
CA HIS A 111 -12.19 -9.10 3.57
C HIS A 111 -11.14 -10.18 3.35
N THR A 112 -9.93 -9.77 3.00
CA THR A 112 -8.78 -10.68 2.82
C THR A 112 -7.68 -10.29 3.78
N CYS A 113 -7.27 -11.22 4.63
CA CYS A 113 -6.14 -11.03 5.52
C CYS A 113 -4.84 -11.41 4.81
N VAL A 114 -3.87 -10.51 4.84
CA VAL A 114 -2.50 -10.72 4.39
C VAL A 114 -1.58 -10.71 5.59
N THR A 115 -0.78 -11.75 5.77
CA THR A 115 0.27 -11.83 6.78
C THR A 115 1.55 -11.23 6.21
N ILE A 116 2.15 -10.26 6.90
CA ILE A 116 3.36 -9.57 6.48
C ILE A 116 4.48 -9.91 7.48
N GLN A 117 5.54 -10.58 7.02
CA GLN A 117 6.71 -10.83 7.83
C GLN A 117 7.57 -9.55 7.90
N HIS A 118 7.26 -8.70 8.88
CA HIS A 118 7.93 -7.40 9.05
C HIS A 118 9.21 -7.48 9.91
N ASN A 119 9.39 -8.56 10.65
CA ASN A 119 10.56 -8.79 11.51
C ASN A 119 11.01 -10.26 11.43
N PRO A 120 11.79 -10.65 10.43
CA PRO A 120 12.25 -12.05 10.25
C PRO A 120 13.01 -12.62 11.46
N GLY A 121 13.72 -11.76 12.21
CA GLY A 121 14.44 -12.14 13.44
C GLY A 121 13.51 -12.41 14.62
N GLY A 122 12.31 -11.91 14.55
CA GLY A 122 11.27 -12.01 15.57
C GLY A 122 11.55 -11.20 16.84
N THR A 123 10.49 -10.70 17.45
CA THR A 123 10.55 -10.16 18.80
C THR A 123 10.53 -11.33 19.77
N GLN A 124 11.62 -11.52 20.49
CA GLN A 124 11.79 -12.69 21.38
C GLN A 124 10.79 -12.65 22.54
N GLY A 125 9.80 -13.53 22.48
CA GLY A 125 8.90 -13.84 23.58
C GLY A 125 9.41 -15.04 24.40
N LYS A 126 8.82 -15.27 25.55
CA LYS A 126 9.17 -16.41 26.41
C LYS A 126 8.89 -17.78 25.76
N LYS A 127 7.96 -17.87 24.82
CA LYS A 127 7.53 -19.13 24.19
C LYS A 127 7.63 -19.07 22.66
N PHE A 128 7.16 -18.00 22.04
CA PHE A 128 7.18 -17.79 20.60
C PHE A 128 7.82 -16.45 20.27
N SER A 129 8.51 -16.38 19.13
CA SER A 129 9.00 -15.13 18.55
C SER A 129 7.96 -14.62 17.57
N VAL A 130 7.50 -13.38 17.74
CA VAL A 130 6.56 -12.73 16.84
C VAL A 130 7.34 -12.14 15.67
N THR A 131 6.96 -12.53 14.45
CA THR A 131 7.69 -12.16 13.22
C THR A 131 6.83 -11.36 12.24
N HIS A 132 5.52 -11.24 12.49
CA HIS A 132 4.57 -10.77 11.51
C HIS A 132 3.53 -9.82 12.10
N GLU A 133 2.87 -9.15 11.20
CA GLU A 133 1.66 -8.37 11.40
C GLU A 133 0.68 -8.67 10.27
N TYR A 134 -0.49 -8.10 10.30
CA TYR A 134 -1.54 -8.32 9.31
C TYR A 134 -1.88 -7.04 8.57
N ALA A 135 -2.23 -7.17 7.28
CA ALA A 135 -2.95 -6.16 6.52
C ALA A 135 -4.28 -6.75 6.05
N ILE A 136 -5.39 -6.15 6.47
CA ILE A 136 -6.74 -6.57 6.07
C ILE A 136 -7.17 -5.69 4.91
N PHE A 137 -7.36 -6.30 3.73
CA PHE A 137 -7.91 -5.66 2.55
C PHE A 137 -9.42 -5.84 2.54
N SER A 138 -10.15 -4.75 2.54
CA SER A 138 -11.62 -4.74 2.45
C SER A 138 -12.03 -4.07 1.14
N TYR A 139 -12.72 -4.80 0.25
CA TYR A 139 -13.01 -4.39 -1.12
C TYR A 139 -14.34 -4.96 -1.62
N SER A 140 -15.01 -4.26 -2.52
CA SER A 140 -16.29 -4.68 -3.12
C SER A 140 -16.07 -5.60 -4.32
N ALA A 141 -17.16 -6.11 -4.90
CA ALA A 141 -17.11 -6.86 -6.14
C ALA A 141 -16.69 -5.99 -7.35
N GLU A 142 -16.93 -4.69 -7.27
CA GLU A 142 -16.55 -3.70 -8.28
C GLU A 142 -15.08 -3.27 -8.16
N SER A 143 -14.46 -3.50 -7.02
CA SER A 143 -13.05 -3.16 -6.78
C SER A 143 -12.14 -4.07 -7.59
N THR A 144 -11.07 -3.50 -8.13
CA THR A 144 -10.01 -4.27 -8.79
C THR A 144 -8.82 -4.42 -7.84
N ILE A 145 -8.46 -5.67 -7.53
CA ILE A 145 -7.18 -5.96 -6.88
C ILE A 145 -6.17 -6.25 -7.99
N TYR A 146 -5.21 -5.34 -8.14
CA TYR A 146 -4.24 -5.37 -9.21
C TYR A 146 -3.17 -6.43 -8.99
N ARG A 147 -2.49 -6.80 -10.07
CA ARG A 147 -1.45 -7.83 -10.07
C ARG A 147 -0.08 -7.16 -10.04
N LYS A 148 0.87 -7.76 -9.32
CA LYS A 148 2.27 -7.30 -9.36
C LYS A 148 2.89 -7.70 -10.68
N GLN A 149 3.45 -6.73 -11.39
CA GLN A 149 4.17 -6.99 -12.64
C GLN A 149 5.57 -7.52 -12.33
N HIS A 150 6.01 -8.50 -13.09
CA HIS A 150 7.37 -9.02 -13.00
C HIS A 150 8.29 -8.28 -13.98
N THR A 151 9.22 -7.51 -13.47
CA THR A 151 10.17 -6.71 -14.28
C THR A 151 11.37 -7.50 -14.78
N GLY A 152 11.51 -8.77 -14.44
CA GLY A 152 12.68 -9.55 -14.83
C GLY A 152 12.54 -11.05 -14.60
N GLY A 153 12.09 -11.78 -15.59
CA GLY A 153 12.58 -13.10 -15.80
C GLY A 153 12.00 -14.27 -15.00
N ASP A 154 10.96 -14.07 -14.18
CA ASP A 154 10.26 -15.22 -13.61
C ASP A 154 9.69 -16.08 -14.75
N VAL A 155 10.25 -17.27 -14.87
CA VAL A 155 9.88 -18.24 -15.92
C VAL A 155 9.37 -19.52 -15.30
N TYR A 156 8.44 -20.15 -15.95
CA TYR A 156 7.97 -21.46 -15.55
C TYR A 156 7.77 -22.35 -16.76
N ASN A 157 7.84 -23.66 -16.53
CA ASN A 157 7.60 -24.62 -17.58
C ASN A 157 6.13 -24.63 -18.00
N LEU A 158 5.84 -24.59 -19.28
CA LEU A 158 4.48 -24.68 -19.82
C LEU A 158 3.84 -26.00 -19.43
N ARG A 159 4.60 -27.08 -19.32
CA ARG A 159 4.13 -28.39 -18.86
C ARG A 159 3.81 -28.35 -17.37
N ARG A 160 2.66 -28.90 -17.01
CA ARG A 160 2.23 -29.02 -15.61
C ARG A 160 3.00 -30.07 -14.84
N TRP A 161 3.12 -29.83 -13.53
CA TRP A 161 3.68 -30.74 -12.54
C TRP A 161 2.66 -30.98 -11.42
N GLY A 162 2.83 -32.03 -10.65
CA GLY A 162 1.99 -32.35 -9.50
C GLY A 162 0.97 -33.46 -9.80
N SER A 163 0.11 -33.74 -8.83
CA SER A 163 -0.83 -34.86 -8.86
C SER A 163 -1.88 -34.76 -9.97
N THR A 164 -2.26 -33.56 -10.36
CA THR A 164 -3.27 -33.29 -11.40
C THR A 164 -2.65 -32.88 -12.72
N SER A 165 -1.49 -33.38 -13.07
CA SER A 165 -0.75 -32.98 -14.26
C SER A 165 -0.84 -33.97 -15.43
N GLY A 166 -1.50 -35.10 -15.23
CA GLY A 166 -1.66 -36.14 -16.25
C GLY A 166 -2.49 -35.67 -17.44
N ARG A 167 -2.22 -36.28 -18.61
CA ARG A 167 -2.92 -35.99 -19.87
C ARG A 167 -4.44 -36.05 -19.71
N TYR A 168 -4.96 -37.11 -19.08
CA TYR A 168 -6.40 -37.36 -18.93
C TYR A 168 -7.15 -36.41 -17.99
N GLU A 169 -6.40 -35.61 -17.25
CA GLU A 169 -6.98 -34.57 -16.37
C GLU A 169 -7.24 -33.23 -17.08
N GLY A 170 -7.00 -33.18 -18.40
CA GLY A 170 -7.19 -31.99 -19.21
C GLY A 170 -7.02 -32.32 -20.70
N ALA A 171 -8.03 -32.97 -21.30
CA ALA A 171 -8.01 -33.45 -22.70
C ALA A 171 -7.68 -32.34 -23.70
N THR A 172 -8.12 -31.09 -23.46
CA THR A 172 -7.83 -29.93 -24.30
C THR A 172 -6.40 -29.38 -24.18
N CYS A 173 -5.58 -29.96 -23.31
CA CYS A 173 -4.23 -29.46 -23.01
C CYS A 173 -3.12 -30.41 -23.48
N PHE A 174 -3.42 -31.38 -24.36
CA PHE A 174 -2.45 -32.31 -24.92
C PHE A 174 -2.36 -32.17 -26.44
N TYR A 175 -1.39 -31.41 -26.90
CA TYR A 175 -1.11 -31.07 -28.29
C TYR A 175 0.37 -30.77 -28.46
N PRO A 176 0.99 -30.86 -29.67
CA PRO A 176 2.38 -30.50 -29.84
C PRO A 176 2.57 -29.00 -29.98
N VAL A 177 3.63 -28.48 -29.37
CA VAL A 177 4.18 -27.17 -29.74
C VAL A 177 5.06 -27.36 -30.96
N ILE A 178 4.83 -26.61 -32.01
CA ILE A 178 5.51 -26.76 -33.31
C ILE A 178 6.65 -25.73 -33.37
N LEU A 179 7.85 -26.23 -33.67
CA LEU A 179 9.03 -25.41 -33.86
C LEU A 179 9.54 -25.51 -35.29
N ASP A 180 10.25 -24.49 -35.73
CA ASP A 180 11.08 -24.53 -36.94
C ASP A 180 12.43 -25.20 -36.65
N SER A 181 13.26 -25.37 -37.67
CA SER A 181 14.62 -25.94 -37.59
C SER A 181 15.58 -25.13 -36.71
N ASN A 182 15.24 -23.85 -36.45
CA ASN A 182 16.01 -22.96 -35.54
C ASN A 182 15.46 -22.95 -34.11
N TYR A 183 14.46 -23.80 -33.84
CA TYR A 183 13.76 -23.90 -32.54
C TYR A 183 12.92 -22.70 -32.18
N ASN A 184 12.47 -21.89 -33.13
CA ASN A 184 11.46 -20.88 -32.91
C ASN A 184 10.07 -21.51 -32.87
N ILE A 185 9.20 -21.04 -31.96
CA ILE A 185 7.82 -21.52 -31.88
C ILE A 185 7.03 -20.91 -33.03
N ILE A 186 6.65 -21.76 -34.03
CA ILE A 186 5.88 -21.34 -35.18
C ILE A 186 4.38 -21.55 -35.00
N GLY A 187 3.96 -22.48 -34.14
CA GLY A 187 2.55 -22.75 -33.90
C GLY A 187 2.30 -23.87 -32.91
N PHE A 188 1.07 -24.33 -32.89
CA PHE A 188 0.59 -25.42 -32.05
C PHE A 188 -0.26 -26.36 -32.90
N GLY A 189 -0.01 -27.67 -32.81
CA GLY A 189 -0.75 -28.67 -33.51
C GLY A 189 -2.15 -28.92 -32.93
N ASP A 190 -2.87 -29.84 -33.56
CA ASP A 190 -4.18 -30.25 -33.10
C ASP A 190 -4.09 -31.14 -31.87
N LEU A 191 -5.22 -31.27 -31.19
CA LEU A 191 -5.36 -32.19 -30.06
C LEU A 191 -5.14 -33.61 -30.56
N LEU A 192 -4.37 -34.41 -29.83
CA LEU A 192 -4.16 -35.81 -30.16
C LEU A 192 -5.26 -36.66 -29.50
N ASP A 193 -5.88 -37.54 -30.25
CA ASP A 193 -6.87 -38.48 -29.74
C ASP A 193 -6.33 -39.31 -28.59
N GLU A 194 -7.17 -39.65 -27.64
CA GLU A 194 -6.76 -40.31 -26.39
C GLU A 194 -6.06 -41.65 -26.59
N GLU A 195 -6.42 -42.37 -27.66
CA GLU A 195 -5.84 -43.68 -28.03
C GLU A 195 -4.48 -43.57 -28.71
N LEU A 196 -4.11 -42.38 -29.17
CA LEU A 196 -2.85 -42.11 -29.86
C LEU A 196 -1.80 -41.56 -28.89
N HIS A 197 -0.57 -42.06 -28.99
CA HIS A 197 0.53 -41.67 -28.16
C HIS A 197 1.73 -41.22 -28.99
N PRO A 198 2.35 -40.07 -28.65
CA PRO A 198 3.60 -39.67 -29.30
C PRO A 198 4.72 -40.68 -29.03
N THR A 199 5.60 -40.86 -30.02
CA THR A 199 6.73 -41.80 -29.89
C THR A 199 7.84 -41.28 -28.98
N ALA A 200 7.96 -39.94 -28.90
CA ALA A 200 8.96 -39.27 -28.06
C ALA A 200 8.46 -37.90 -27.60
N GLN A 201 9.20 -37.29 -26.65
CA GLN A 201 8.95 -35.89 -26.21
C GLN A 201 9.23 -34.90 -27.36
N VAL A 202 10.19 -35.20 -28.24
CA VAL A 202 10.57 -34.41 -29.39
C VAL A 202 10.49 -35.30 -30.63
N GLU A 203 9.71 -34.90 -31.63
CA GLU A 203 9.57 -35.60 -32.90
C GLU A 203 10.01 -34.68 -34.03
N HIS A 204 10.92 -35.14 -34.89
CA HIS A 204 11.37 -34.43 -36.09
C HIS A 204 10.61 -34.90 -37.28
N ASN A 205 9.94 -34.00 -37.97
CA ASN A 205 9.12 -34.30 -39.13
C ASN A 205 9.91 -34.14 -40.44
N GLU A 206 9.48 -34.81 -41.49
CA GLU A 206 10.11 -34.77 -42.84
C GLU A 206 10.11 -33.37 -43.47
N ASP A 207 9.15 -32.53 -43.11
CA ASP A 207 9.04 -31.15 -43.56
C ASP A 207 9.98 -30.16 -42.83
N GLY A 208 10.81 -30.68 -41.90
CA GLY A 208 11.76 -29.90 -41.09
C GLY A 208 11.14 -29.26 -39.86
N THR A 209 9.88 -29.49 -39.55
CA THR A 209 9.24 -29.04 -38.31
C THR A 209 9.59 -29.98 -37.14
N ILE A 210 9.56 -29.46 -35.94
CA ILE A 210 9.82 -30.22 -34.72
C ILE A 210 8.60 -30.12 -33.81
N TYR A 211 8.07 -31.26 -33.41
CA TYR A 211 6.94 -31.35 -32.51
C TYR A 211 7.47 -31.59 -31.07
N VAL A 212 7.04 -30.77 -30.12
CA VAL A 212 7.37 -30.91 -28.72
C VAL A 212 6.12 -31.22 -27.91
N TRP A 213 6.09 -32.43 -27.35
CA TRP A 213 4.97 -32.92 -26.55
C TRP A 213 5.18 -32.70 -25.04
N PRO A 214 4.10 -32.60 -24.25
CA PRO A 214 4.19 -32.42 -22.80
C PRO A 214 4.54 -33.71 -22.06
N ILE A 215 5.62 -34.38 -22.46
CA ILE A 215 6.10 -35.61 -21.85
C ILE A 215 7.23 -35.29 -20.86
N ASP A 216 7.17 -35.88 -19.67
CA ASP A 216 8.21 -35.65 -18.66
C ASP A 216 9.46 -36.51 -18.88
N LYS A 217 10.46 -36.32 -18.02
CA LYS A 217 11.74 -37.06 -18.12
C LYS A 217 11.62 -38.56 -17.92
N ASN A 218 10.53 -39.05 -17.39
CA ASN A 218 10.25 -40.47 -17.18
C ASN A 218 9.35 -41.06 -18.31
N GLY A 219 9.10 -40.29 -19.38
CA GLY A 219 8.23 -40.71 -20.46
C GLY A 219 6.73 -40.62 -20.14
N ILE A 220 6.36 -39.98 -19.04
CA ILE A 220 4.95 -39.88 -18.65
C ILE A 220 4.32 -38.69 -19.34
N GLU A 221 3.19 -38.94 -20.01
CA GLU A 221 2.38 -37.91 -20.66
C GLU A 221 1.72 -37.03 -19.62
N LYS A 222 2.03 -35.76 -19.73
CA LYS A 222 1.49 -34.69 -18.88
C LYS A 222 0.54 -33.82 -19.71
N LYS A 223 0.14 -32.67 -19.19
CA LYS A 223 -0.63 -31.67 -19.93
C LYS A 223 0.08 -30.31 -19.90
N TRP A 224 -0.20 -29.49 -20.90
CA TRP A 224 0.16 -28.09 -20.87
C TRP A 224 -0.69 -27.32 -19.84
N ARG A 225 -0.28 -26.10 -19.53
CA ARG A 225 -1.03 -25.20 -18.61
C ARG A 225 -2.20 -24.51 -19.29
N TYR A 226 -2.18 -24.43 -20.61
CA TYR A 226 -3.19 -23.77 -21.44
C TYR A 226 -3.83 -24.79 -22.37
N GLY A 227 -5.14 -24.64 -22.58
CA GLY A 227 -5.85 -25.40 -23.60
C GLY A 227 -5.45 -24.97 -25.00
N ARG A 228 -5.69 -25.82 -26.01
CA ARG A 228 -5.34 -25.56 -27.39
C ARG A 228 -5.98 -24.28 -27.92
N ASP A 229 -7.19 -23.97 -27.47
CA ASP A 229 -7.97 -22.78 -27.81
C ASP A 229 -7.41 -21.46 -27.21
N THR A 230 -6.66 -21.55 -26.14
CA THR A 230 -6.17 -20.39 -25.39
C THR A 230 -4.66 -20.15 -25.50
N VAL A 231 -3.92 -21.16 -25.96
CA VAL A 231 -2.43 -21.11 -25.96
C VAL A 231 -1.86 -20.04 -26.88
N GLU A 232 -2.53 -19.72 -27.97
CA GLU A 232 -2.08 -18.67 -28.89
C GLU A 232 -1.95 -17.31 -28.22
N SER A 233 -2.80 -17.01 -27.24
CA SER A 233 -2.78 -15.73 -26.51
C SER A 233 -1.53 -15.50 -25.69
N VAL A 234 -0.72 -16.53 -25.48
CA VAL A 234 0.49 -16.48 -24.64
C VAL A 234 1.77 -16.83 -25.42
N LYS A 235 1.67 -17.02 -26.75
CA LYS A 235 2.78 -17.43 -27.62
C LYS A 235 3.98 -16.47 -27.54
N ASP A 236 3.75 -15.17 -27.56
CA ASP A 236 4.81 -14.14 -27.53
C ASP A 236 5.65 -14.15 -26.25
N ARG A 237 5.14 -14.79 -25.19
CA ARG A 237 5.83 -14.96 -23.90
C ARG A 237 6.57 -16.28 -23.79
N MET A 238 6.40 -17.17 -24.76
CA MET A 238 7.04 -18.48 -24.75
C MET A 238 8.44 -18.41 -25.33
N PHE A 239 9.28 -19.30 -24.86
CA PHE A 239 10.59 -19.55 -25.43
C PHE A 239 11.04 -20.97 -25.13
N ILE A 240 12.05 -21.41 -25.84
CA ILE A 240 12.59 -22.78 -25.75
C ILE A 240 13.85 -22.79 -24.92
N GLU A 241 13.92 -23.75 -24.01
CA GLU A 241 15.12 -24.09 -23.24
C GLU A 241 15.54 -25.51 -23.57
N LYS A 242 16.77 -25.67 -24.10
CA LYS A 242 17.33 -26.99 -24.40
C LYS A 242 18.04 -27.56 -23.17
N ARG A 243 17.73 -28.79 -22.81
CA ARG A 243 18.34 -29.52 -21.71
C ARG A 243 18.82 -30.89 -22.22
N GLY A 244 19.99 -30.91 -22.85
CA GLY A 244 20.49 -32.10 -23.56
C GLY A 244 19.59 -32.38 -24.80
N GLU A 245 19.12 -33.61 -24.89
CA GLU A 245 18.20 -34.04 -25.96
C GLU A 245 16.74 -33.58 -25.73
N ARG A 246 16.44 -33.03 -24.57
CA ARG A 246 15.10 -32.59 -24.22
C ARG A 246 14.90 -31.13 -24.56
N ILE A 247 13.67 -30.81 -24.92
CA ILE A 247 13.21 -29.45 -25.20
C ILE A 247 12.12 -29.09 -24.18
N GLU A 248 12.39 -28.08 -23.37
CA GLU A 248 11.41 -27.56 -22.44
C GLU A 248 10.81 -26.28 -23.00
N VAL A 249 9.48 -26.22 -23.05
CA VAL A 249 8.74 -25.02 -23.43
C VAL A 249 8.53 -24.18 -22.17
N MET A 250 9.15 -23.03 -22.15
CA MET A 250 9.12 -22.10 -21.01
C MET A 250 8.23 -20.93 -21.30
N LEU A 251 7.60 -20.38 -20.25
CA LEU A 251 6.72 -19.23 -20.33
C LEU A 251 7.16 -18.15 -19.34
N ARG A 252 7.35 -16.94 -19.83
CA ARG A 252 7.61 -15.78 -18.98
C ARG A 252 6.36 -15.36 -18.24
N ARG A 253 6.49 -15.15 -16.95
CA ARG A 253 5.41 -14.61 -16.11
C ARG A 253 5.41 -13.08 -16.22
N GLU A 254 4.30 -12.50 -16.64
CA GLU A 254 4.15 -11.05 -16.71
C GLU A 254 3.68 -10.47 -15.37
N SER A 255 2.78 -11.16 -14.73
CA SER A 255 2.19 -10.69 -13.47
C SER A 255 1.71 -11.86 -12.61
N GLU A 256 1.63 -11.63 -11.31
CA GLU A 256 0.97 -12.57 -10.39
C GLU A 256 -0.04 -11.85 -9.50
N PRO A 257 -1.12 -12.54 -9.09
CA PRO A 257 -2.02 -12.01 -8.07
C PRO A 257 -1.26 -11.86 -6.74
N PRO A 258 -1.64 -10.90 -5.89
CA PRO A 258 -1.05 -10.78 -4.56
C PRO A 258 -1.25 -12.07 -3.76
N LYS A 259 -0.21 -12.49 -3.07
CA LYS A 259 -0.27 -13.61 -2.13
C LYS A 259 -0.76 -13.12 -0.78
N THR A 260 -1.32 -14.01 0.02
CA THR A 260 -1.79 -13.68 1.37
C THR A 260 -0.71 -13.82 2.45
N VAL A 261 0.51 -14.20 2.07
CA VAL A 261 1.69 -14.23 2.94
C VAL A 261 2.83 -13.54 2.22
N TRP A 262 3.35 -12.47 2.82
CA TRP A 262 4.47 -11.68 2.30
C TRP A 262 5.71 -11.93 3.15
N THR A 263 6.71 -12.53 2.53
CA THR A 263 7.99 -12.87 3.16
C THR A 263 9.17 -12.21 2.45
N ASP A 264 8.89 -11.22 1.60
CA ASP A 264 9.93 -10.47 0.92
C ASP A 264 10.79 -9.73 1.95
N PRO A 265 12.15 -9.82 1.90
CA PRO A 265 13.03 -9.06 2.77
C PRO A 265 12.75 -7.55 2.79
N LEU A 266 12.22 -7.00 1.72
CA LEU A 266 11.80 -5.59 1.64
C LEU A 266 10.65 -5.25 2.61
N CYS A 267 9.91 -6.24 3.11
CA CYS A 267 8.91 -6.01 4.15
C CYS A 267 9.50 -5.74 5.55
N ASN A 268 10.83 -5.89 5.72
CA ASN A 268 11.48 -5.67 7.02
C ASN A 268 11.31 -4.22 7.50
N ALA A 269 10.63 -4.04 8.64
CA ALA A 269 10.28 -2.73 9.19
C ALA A 269 11.49 -2.02 9.84
N GLU A 270 12.50 -2.75 10.30
CA GLU A 270 13.74 -2.14 10.82
C GLU A 270 14.52 -1.50 9.67
N ALA A 271 14.91 -2.29 8.67
CA ALA A 271 15.75 -1.80 7.56
C ALA A 271 15.02 -0.79 6.67
N HIS A 272 13.76 -1.07 6.30
CA HIS A 272 13.00 -0.29 5.32
C HIS A 272 11.94 0.64 5.94
N GLY A 273 11.88 0.70 7.26
CA GLY A 273 11.08 1.63 8.04
C GLY A 273 11.98 2.49 8.93
N THR A 274 12.47 1.94 10.04
CA THR A 274 13.19 2.69 11.07
C THR A 274 14.49 3.32 10.56
N ASP A 275 15.35 2.54 9.93
CA ASP A 275 16.63 3.02 9.38
C ASP A 275 16.42 4.00 8.25
N MET A 276 15.41 3.76 7.43
CA MET A 276 15.04 4.68 6.34
C MET A 276 14.54 6.03 6.88
N VAL A 277 13.65 6.05 7.87
CA VAL A 277 13.19 7.30 8.50
C VAL A 277 14.38 8.05 9.07
N LYS A 278 15.25 7.36 9.82
CA LYS A 278 16.47 7.94 10.38
C LYS A 278 17.38 8.51 9.30
N ALA A 279 17.57 7.80 8.19
CA ALA A 279 18.37 8.29 7.06
C ALA A 279 17.75 9.54 6.42
N ILE A 280 16.42 9.67 6.36
CA ILE A 280 15.74 10.80 5.74
C ILE A 280 15.75 12.02 6.66
N ILE A 281 15.31 11.89 7.92
CA ILE A 281 15.09 13.06 8.80
C ILE A 281 16.25 13.32 9.76
N GLY A 282 17.21 12.40 9.89
CA GLY A 282 18.33 12.53 10.84
C GLY A 282 17.96 12.23 12.30
N GLY A 283 16.69 11.86 12.56
CA GLY A 283 16.15 11.51 13.87
C GLY A 283 15.40 10.18 13.83
N GLY A 284 14.99 9.69 15.01
CA GLY A 284 14.26 8.43 15.13
C GLY A 284 12.75 8.62 15.19
N PHE A 285 12.04 7.61 14.76
CA PHE A 285 10.62 7.41 15.02
C PHE A 285 10.41 5.94 15.38
N SER A 286 9.55 5.69 16.36
CA SER A 286 9.29 4.32 16.81
C SER A 286 8.31 3.64 15.87
N TYR A 287 8.68 2.44 15.40
CA TYR A 287 7.81 1.53 14.66
C TYR A 287 7.22 2.05 13.33
N PRO A 288 7.99 2.72 12.45
CA PRO A 288 7.49 3.05 11.13
C PRO A 288 7.33 1.77 10.31
N LYS A 289 6.30 1.72 9.47
CA LYS A 289 6.14 0.60 8.52
C LYS A 289 7.25 0.59 7.47
N SER A 290 7.56 -0.60 6.97
CA SER A 290 8.38 -0.71 5.77
C SER A 290 7.74 0.08 4.61
N LEU A 291 8.53 0.92 3.96
CA LEU A 291 8.10 1.68 2.79
C LEU A 291 7.58 0.72 1.68
N TYR A 292 8.27 -0.39 1.47
CA TYR A 292 7.94 -1.32 0.39
C TYR A 292 6.72 -2.18 0.70
N ALA A 293 6.48 -2.52 1.97
CA ALA A 293 5.24 -3.18 2.36
C ALA A 293 4.01 -2.27 2.12
N VAL A 294 4.12 -0.98 2.44
CA VAL A 294 3.07 0.01 2.16
C VAL A 294 2.93 0.24 0.66
N HIS A 295 4.05 0.34 -0.07
CA HIS A 295 4.07 0.46 -1.52
C HIS A 295 3.31 -0.69 -2.19
N ASP A 296 3.64 -1.94 -1.86
CA ASP A 296 2.98 -3.11 -2.44
C ASP A 296 1.49 -3.16 -2.07
N ALA A 297 1.12 -2.79 -0.84
CA ALA A 297 -0.28 -2.70 -0.44
C ALA A 297 -1.06 -1.69 -1.31
N LEU A 298 -0.49 -0.50 -1.54
CA LEU A 298 -1.08 0.51 -2.41
C LEU A 298 -1.07 0.10 -3.89
N LEU A 299 0.01 -0.55 -4.36
CA LEU A 299 0.10 -1.07 -5.72
C LEU A 299 -1.07 -1.99 -6.02
N PHE A 300 -1.40 -2.91 -5.11
CA PHE A 300 -2.52 -3.83 -5.31
C PHE A 300 -3.88 -3.13 -5.28
N ALA A 301 -3.99 -1.99 -4.63
CA ALA A 301 -5.24 -1.23 -4.57
C ALA A 301 -5.42 -0.24 -5.73
N VAL A 302 -4.33 0.40 -6.22
CA VAL A 302 -4.46 1.58 -7.10
C VAL A 302 -3.50 1.61 -8.29
N SER A 303 -2.78 0.53 -8.64
CA SER A 303 -1.82 0.59 -9.76
C SER A 303 -2.47 0.95 -11.10
N GLY A 304 -3.68 0.49 -11.37
CA GLY A 304 -4.43 0.86 -12.58
C GLY A 304 -5.13 2.22 -12.53
N LYS A 305 -5.20 2.86 -11.34
CA LYS A 305 -5.81 4.19 -11.15
C LYS A 305 -4.68 5.22 -10.96
N LYS A 306 -4.21 5.79 -12.06
CA LYS A 306 -3.04 6.69 -12.04
C LYS A 306 -3.30 8.08 -11.40
N ASP A 307 -4.54 8.43 -11.19
CA ASP A 307 -5.01 9.68 -10.58
C ASP A 307 -5.73 9.46 -9.24
N ALA A 308 -5.60 8.26 -8.66
CA ALA A 308 -6.27 7.86 -7.42
C ALA A 308 -6.06 8.85 -6.27
N LEU A 309 -7.09 9.00 -5.44
CA LEU A 309 -7.03 9.70 -4.17
C LEU A 309 -6.85 8.70 -3.03
N ILE A 310 -5.74 8.81 -2.33
CA ILE A 310 -5.39 7.98 -1.18
C ILE A 310 -5.55 8.80 0.10
N VAL A 311 -6.14 8.22 1.14
CA VAL A 311 -6.26 8.84 2.47
C VAL A 311 -5.65 7.93 3.51
N ASP A 312 -4.81 8.51 4.37
CA ASP A 312 -4.29 7.87 5.58
C ASP A 312 -4.55 8.77 6.77
N PHE A 313 -5.46 8.35 7.65
CA PHE A 313 -5.82 9.12 8.84
C PHE A 313 -5.18 8.58 10.13
N PHE A 314 -4.17 7.71 10.00
CA PHE A 314 -3.22 7.34 11.05
C PHE A 314 -1.79 7.45 10.51
N ALA A 315 -1.48 8.59 9.87
CA ALA A 315 -0.31 8.74 9.02
C ALA A 315 1.05 8.55 9.71
N GLY A 316 1.13 8.72 11.03
CA GLY A 316 2.35 8.50 11.79
C GLY A 316 3.56 9.19 11.15
N SER A 317 4.55 8.40 10.71
CA SER A 317 5.75 8.92 10.06
C SER A 317 5.57 9.34 8.60
N GLY A 318 4.37 9.20 8.00
CA GLY A 318 4.11 9.60 6.61
C GLY A 318 4.57 8.58 5.55
N THR A 319 4.65 7.30 5.90
CA THR A 319 5.09 6.23 4.98
C THR A 319 4.19 6.13 3.76
N THR A 320 2.88 6.30 3.94
CA THR A 320 1.88 6.20 2.87
C THR A 320 2.11 7.22 1.75
N LEU A 321 2.38 8.49 2.09
CA LEU A 321 2.66 9.49 1.07
C LEU A 321 3.97 9.21 0.33
N HIS A 322 4.99 8.74 1.03
CA HIS A 322 6.25 8.34 0.41
C HIS A 322 6.03 7.18 -0.59
N ALA A 323 5.24 6.17 -0.23
CA ALA A 323 4.88 5.06 -1.11
C ALA A 323 4.07 5.53 -2.33
N VAL A 324 3.13 6.46 -2.15
CA VAL A 324 2.39 7.08 -3.28
C VAL A 324 3.33 7.79 -4.25
N ASN A 325 4.33 8.48 -3.74
CA ASN A 325 5.33 9.14 -4.59
C ASN A 325 6.16 8.12 -5.39
N LEU A 326 6.56 6.99 -4.79
CA LEU A 326 7.25 5.93 -5.52
C LEU A 326 6.39 5.38 -6.66
N LEU A 327 5.14 5.02 -6.39
CA LEU A 327 4.20 4.56 -7.42
C LEU A 327 4.04 5.57 -8.57
N ASN A 328 3.95 6.86 -8.23
CA ASN A 328 3.83 7.91 -9.25
C ASN A 328 5.06 8.01 -10.15
N VAL A 329 6.25 7.76 -9.59
CA VAL A 329 7.49 7.76 -10.38
C VAL A 329 7.58 6.52 -11.26
N GLU A 330 7.23 5.36 -10.73
CA GLU A 330 7.34 4.08 -11.44
C GLU A 330 6.50 4.06 -12.71
N ASP A 331 5.29 4.63 -12.66
CA ASP A 331 4.35 4.53 -13.76
C ASP A 331 3.89 5.88 -14.35
N ASN A 332 4.55 6.99 -13.99
CA ASN A 332 4.17 8.36 -14.33
C ASN A 332 2.74 8.71 -13.90
N GLY A 333 2.32 8.22 -12.74
CA GLY A 333 1.03 8.51 -12.13
C GLY A 333 0.95 9.91 -11.54
N ASN A 334 -0.28 10.33 -11.26
CA ASN A 334 -0.61 11.58 -10.58
C ASN A 334 -1.51 11.32 -9.35
N ARG A 335 -1.25 10.21 -8.65
CA ARG A 335 -2.00 9.85 -7.44
C ARG A 335 -1.76 10.87 -6.36
N ARG A 336 -2.81 11.21 -5.64
CA ARG A 336 -2.82 12.23 -4.59
C ARG A 336 -2.99 11.56 -3.24
N CYS A 337 -2.36 12.14 -2.23
CA CYS A 337 -2.41 11.60 -0.87
C CYS A 337 -2.83 12.67 0.13
N ILE A 338 -3.76 12.32 1.01
CA ILE A 338 -4.14 13.11 2.17
C ILE A 338 -3.70 12.33 3.40
N LEU A 339 -2.76 12.90 4.15
CA LEU A 339 -2.32 12.40 5.45
C LEU A 339 -3.00 13.16 6.56
N VAL A 340 -3.45 12.45 7.59
CA VAL A 340 -3.91 13.05 8.83
C VAL A 340 -3.11 12.48 9.98
N THR A 341 -2.51 13.35 10.78
CA THR A 341 -1.80 13.00 12.00
C THR A 341 -1.95 14.13 13.03
N ASN A 342 -2.01 13.79 14.31
CA ASN A 342 -1.91 14.79 15.35
C ASN A 342 -0.44 15.22 15.51
N ASN A 343 -0.21 16.27 16.33
CA ASN A 343 1.12 16.72 16.67
C ASN A 343 1.47 16.31 18.10
N GLU A 344 1.26 15.04 18.44
CA GLU A 344 1.55 14.53 19.76
C GLU A 344 3.05 14.48 20.04
N VAL A 345 3.45 14.97 21.20
CA VAL A 345 4.81 14.87 21.73
C VAL A 345 4.91 13.62 22.61
N SER A 346 5.98 12.85 22.45
CA SER A 346 6.18 11.62 23.22
C SER A 346 6.22 11.88 24.74
N GLU A 347 5.90 10.88 25.55
CA GLU A 347 5.89 11.03 27.01
C GLU A 347 7.25 11.47 27.57
N ALA A 348 8.34 10.90 27.02
CA ALA A 348 9.70 11.23 27.43
C ALA A 348 10.07 12.70 27.11
N GLU A 349 9.77 13.15 25.89
CA GLU A 349 10.01 14.53 25.46
C GLU A 349 9.08 15.51 26.18
N SER A 350 7.82 15.15 26.40
CA SER A 350 6.87 15.96 27.19
C SER A 350 7.38 16.25 28.58
N LYS A 351 7.98 15.25 29.25
CA LYS A 351 8.60 15.43 30.55
C LYS A 351 9.78 16.38 30.49
N ALA A 352 10.70 16.18 29.54
CA ALA A 352 11.89 17.02 29.38
C ALA A 352 11.52 18.47 28.99
N LEU A 353 10.48 18.69 28.22
CA LEU A 353 10.00 20.02 27.87
C LEU A 353 9.36 20.73 29.04
N ARG A 354 8.58 20.04 29.89
CA ARG A 354 7.99 20.57 31.09
C ARG A 354 9.05 20.97 32.13
N GLU A 355 10.12 20.19 32.27
CA GLU A 355 11.26 20.52 33.11
C GLU A 355 11.97 21.83 32.69
N LYS A 356 11.90 22.15 31.37
CA LYS A 356 12.38 23.40 30.77
C LYS A 356 11.35 24.54 30.81
N GLY A 357 10.15 24.31 31.38
CA GLY A 357 9.09 25.30 31.52
C GLY A 357 8.11 25.40 30.33
N TYR A 358 8.27 24.58 29.29
CA TYR A 358 7.37 24.61 28.15
C TYR A 358 6.08 23.80 28.39
N GLN A 359 4.99 24.25 27.77
CA GLN A 359 3.66 23.64 27.86
C GLN A 359 3.10 23.33 26.49
N PRO A 360 2.13 22.39 26.37
CA PRO A 360 1.38 22.18 25.13
C PRO A 360 0.80 23.50 24.60
N GLY A 361 1.02 23.75 23.31
CA GLY A 361 0.65 24.99 22.64
C GLY A 361 1.76 26.01 22.50
N ASP A 362 2.85 25.88 23.27
CA ASP A 362 4.03 26.74 23.10
C ASP A 362 4.74 26.40 21.77
N PRO A 363 5.24 27.38 21.02
CA PRO A 363 5.95 27.11 19.75
C PRO A 363 7.10 26.12 19.90
N GLU A 364 7.82 26.15 21.03
CA GLU A 364 8.91 25.22 21.31
C GLU A 364 8.43 23.81 21.58
N TRP A 365 7.30 23.65 22.31
CA TRP A 365 6.65 22.36 22.49
C TRP A 365 6.22 21.73 21.16
N GLU A 366 5.52 22.52 20.35
CA GLU A 366 4.91 22.04 19.10
C GLU A 366 5.94 21.61 18.06
N LYS A 367 7.18 22.08 18.12
CA LYS A 367 8.26 21.60 17.23
C LYS A 367 8.60 20.13 17.42
N HIS A 368 8.36 19.58 18.60
CA HIS A 368 8.69 18.21 18.98
C HIS A 368 7.56 17.22 18.67
N GLY A 369 6.40 17.70 18.29
CA GLY A 369 5.28 16.83 17.94
C GLY A 369 5.51 16.05 16.64
N ILE A 370 4.91 14.86 16.54
CA ILE A 370 5.11 13.90 15.46
C ILE A 370 4.85 14.50 14.07
N CYS A 371 3.80 15.31 13.92
CA CYS A 371 3.49 15.94 12.65
C CYS A 371 4.64 16.83 12.16
N ARG A 372 5.17 17.67 13.04
CA ARG A 372 6.16 18.70 12.68
C ARG A 372 7.59 18.20 12.70
N SER A 373 7.93 17.25 13.57
CA SER A 373 9.29 16.73 13.70
C SER A 373 9.57 15.50 12.83
N VAL A 374 8.54 14.76 12.40
CA VAL A 374 8.70 13.51 11.65
C VAL A 374 7.95 13.54 10.33
N THR A 375 6.61 13.64 10.36
CA THR A 375 5.77 13.48 9.16
C THR A 375 6.08 14.53 8.09
N TRP A 376 6.14 15.80 8.48
CA TRP A 376 6.44 16.90 7.57
C TRP A 376 7.88 16.85 7.03
N PRO A 377 8.94 16.72 7.87
CA PRO A 377 10.31 16.60 7.35
C PRO A 377 10.48 15.38 6.44
N ARG A 378 9.97 14.22 6.81
CA ARG A 378 10.03 13.04 5.93
C ARG A 378 9.39 13.31 4.58
N THR A 379 8.19 13.86 4.56
CA THR A 379 7.48 14.23 3.32
C THR A 379 8.30 15.22 2.49
N LYS A 380 8.73 16.30 3.11
CA LYS A 380 9.52 17.36 2.46
C LYS A 380 10.83 16.81 1.88
N TYR A 381 11.59 16.09 2.69
CA TYR A 381 12.93 15.65 2.31
C TYR A 381 12.90 14.50 1.31
N SER A 382 11.93 13.56 1.44
CA SER A 382 11.79 12.49 0.45
C SER A 382 11.43 13.01 -0.95
N ILE A 383 10.76 14.15 -1.05
CA ILE A 383 10.41 14.77 -2.34
C ILE A 383 11.55 15.65 -2.85
N LEU A 384 12.23 16.39 -1.95
CA LEU A 384 13.31 17.31 -2.36
C LEU A 384 14.67 16.62 -2.57
N GLY A 385 14.85 15.40 -2.05
CA GLY A 385 16.14 14.71 -2.08
C GLY A 385 17.21 15.38 -1.21
N LYS A 386 16.81 16.31 -0.34
CA LYS A 386 17.74 17.03 0.56
C LYS A 386 17.03 17.51 1.83
N ARG A 387 17.81 17.64 2.90
CA ARG A 387 17.38 18.24 4.17
C ARG A 387 17.50 19.76 4.15
N ASP A 388 16.93 20.41 5.16
CA ASP A 388 17.02 21.88 5.31
C ASP A 388 18.44 22.37 5.63
N ASP A 389 19.28 21.52 6.23
CA ASP A 389 20.69 21.79 6.48
C ASP A 389 21.58 21.65 5.21
N GLY A 390 20.99 21.31 4.06
CA GLY A 390 21.70 21.11 2.80
C GLY A 390 22.21 19.70 2.57
N THR A 391 22.05 18.77 3.53
CA THR A 391 22.45 17.37 3.37
C THR A 391 21.69 16.74 2.21
N ILE A 392 22.42 16.25 1.20
CA ILE A 392 21.86 15.53 0.07
C ILE A 392 21.54 14.09 0.52
N LEU A 393 20.34 13.64 0.23
CA LEU A 393 19.89 12.29 0.53
C LEU A 393 20.18 11.37 -0.66
N SER A 394 20.65 10.17 -0.37
CA SER A 394 20.93 9.13 -1.35
C SER A 394 20.34 7.80 -0.91
N GLY A 395 19.88 7.00 -1.85
CA GLY A 395 19.28 5.67 -1.59
C GLY A 395 18.36 5.26 -2.73
N GLU A 396 18.03 3.99 -2.81
CA GLU A 396 17.15 3.42 -3.85
C GLU A 396 15.71 3.98 -3.79
N TYR A 397 15.28 4.43 -2.62
CA TYR A 397 14.00 5.08 -2.38
C TYR A 397 13.96 6.55 -2.84
N PHE A 398 15.12 7.11 -3.25
CA PHE A 398 15.22 8.38 -3.94
C PHE A 398 15.53 8.12 -5.40
N THR A 399 14.52 8.11 -6.22
CA THR A 399 14.78 8.15 -7.64
C THR A 399 15.14 9.59 -8.00
N ASN A 400 16.30 9.81 -8.59
CA ASN A 400 16.74 11.14 -9.08
C ASN A 400 15.69 11.78 -10.02
N GLN A 401 14.78 11.00 -10.56
CA GLN A 401 13.64 11.43 -11.36
C GLN A 401 12.53 12.10 -10.53
N MET A 402 12.41 11.80 -9.22
CA MET A 402 11.42 12.45 -8.34
C MET A 402 11.78 13.92 -8.06
N VAL A 403 13.05 14.26 -8.07
CA VAL A 403 13.54 15.60 -7.74
C VAL A 403 13.15 16.63 -8.80
N SER A 404 12.90 16.21 -10.02
CA SER A 404 12.50 17.09 -11.13
C SER A 404 11.00 17.40 -11.17
N LYS A 405 10.15 16.68 -10.44
CA LYS A 405 8.73 16.99 -10.35
C LYS A 405 8.49 17.94 -9.19
N GLU A 406 8.16 19.18 -9.51
CA GLU A 406 7.63 20.12 -8.54
C GLU A 406 6.27 19.61 -8.07
N VAL A 407 6.19 19.25 -6.79
CA VAL A 407 4.96 18.79 -6.14
C VAL A 407 4.40 19.95 -5.34
N GLU A 408 3.21 20.39 -5.68
CA GLU A 408 2.50 21.37 -4.86
C GLU A 408 2.02 20.73 -3.57
N ARG A 409 2.35 21.34 -2.43
CA ARG A 409 2.06 20.82 -1.10
C ARG A 409 1.26 21.84 -0.33
N SER A 410 0.24 21.34 0.35
CA SER A 410 -0.53 22.14 1.28
C SER A 410 -0.45 21.50 2.65
N PHE A 411 -0.05 22.27 3.63
CA PHE A 411 -0.02 21.89 5.04
C PHE A 411 -1.10 22.68 5.77
N TYR A 412 -2.04 21.97 6.41
CA TYR A 412 -3.15 22.55 7.13
C TYR A 412 -3.14 22.09 8.57
N GLN A 413 -3.19 23.05 9.49
CA GLN A 413 -3.39 22.79 10.91
C GLN A 413 -4.85 23.05 11.24
N LEU A 414 -5.60 22.02 11.63
CA LEU A 414 -6.94 22.15 12.16
C LEU A 414 -6.88 22.34 13.67
N GLY A 415 -7.42 23.44 14.16
CA GLY A 415 -7.66 23.62 15.57
C GLY A 415 -8.79 22.71 16.10
N PHE A 416 -8.87 22.58 17.39
CA PHE A 416 -9.89 21.78 18.04
C PHE A 416 -11.28 22.36 17.78
N ILE A 417 -12.22 21.54 17.34
CA ILE A 417 -13.64 21.91 17.19
C ILE A 417 -14.41 21.13 18.25
N ASP A 418 -14.86 21.83 19.27
CA ASP A 418 -15.59 21.21 20.38
C ASP A 418 -16.93 20.61 19.93
N ASN A 419 -17.55 21.22 18.91
CA ASN A 419 -18.81 20.75 18.37
C ASN A 419 -18.85 20.87 16.84
N PRO A 420 -18.66 19.75 16.08
CA PRO A 420 -18.66 19.76 14.63
C PRO A 420 -19.97 20.20 13.98
N THR A 421 -21.08 20.14 14.70
CA THR A 421 -22.40 20.59 14.20
C THR A 421 -22.53 22.12 14.12
N GLU A 422 -21.65 22.85 14.81
CA GLU A 422 -21.61 24.31 14.76
C GLU A 422 -20.87 24.90 13.56
N LEU A 423 -20.25 24.07 12.73
CA LEU A 423 -19.71 24.53 11.44
C LEU A 423 -20.84 25.03 10.56
N THR A 424 -20.99 26.35 10.49
CA THR A 424 -21.97 26.96 9.61
C THR A 424 -21.72 26.58 8.15
N THR A 425 -22.77 26.49 7.35
CA THR A 425 -22.66 26.19 5.91
C THR A 425 -21.69 27.15 5.20
N ASN A 426 -21.58 28.39 5.68
CA ASN A 426 -20.65 29.38 5.14
C ASN A 426 -19.19 29.09 5.50
N ALA A 427 -18.92 28.68 6.73
CA ALA A 427 -17.57 28.27 7.15
C ALA A 427 -17.12 27.00 6.38
N LYS A 428 -18.02 26.04 6.16
CA LYS A 428 -17.77 24.85 5.32
C LYS A 428 -17.44 25.24 3.87
N LYS A 429 -18.21 26.16 3.26
CA LYS A 429 -17.93 26.65 1.91
C LYS A 429 -16.61 27.40 1.81
N GLN A 430 -16.25 28.20 2.81
CA GLN A 430 -14.97 28.90 2.86
C GLN A 430 -13.81 27.91 2.97
N LEU A 431 -13.93 26.90 3.80
CA LEU A 431 -12.95 25.85 3.95
C LEU A 431 -12.76 25.05 2.64
N VAL A 432 -13.85 24.73 1.95
CA VAL A 432 -13.81 24.09 0.62
C VAL A 432 -13.11 24.98 -0.40
N SER A 433 -13.37 26.28 -0.39
CA SER A 433 -12.73 27.22 -1.32
C SER A 433 -11.23 27.37 -1.03
N LEU A 434 -10.82 27.27 0.23
CA LEU A 434 -9.42 27.27 0.65
C LEU A 434 -8.68 26.00 0.20
N LEU A 435 -9.33 24.85 0.34
CA LEU A 435 -8.73 23.56 0.00
C LEU A 435 -8.73 23.29 -1.51
N ARG A 436 -9.65 23.88 -2.28
CA ARG A 436 -9.80 23.62 -3.71
C ARG A 436 -9.54 24.79 -4.64
N GLY A 437 -9.53 26.03 -4.10
CA GLY A 437 -9.55 27.24 -4.93
C GLY A 437 -10.86 27.40 -5.74
N LYS A 438 -11.07 28.57 -6.32
CA LYS A 438 -12.22 28.82 -7.21
C LYS A 438 -12.13 28.08 -8.53
N ASP A 439 -10.94 27.68 -8.91
CA ASP A 439 -10.56 26.98 -10.13
C ASP A 439 -10.31 25.48 -9.89
N GLY A 440 -10.63 24.96 -8.71
CA GLY A 440 -10.36 23.59 -8.29
C GLY A 440 -8.91 23.30 -7.88
N LYS A 441 -8.01 24.30 -7.98
CA LYS A 441 -6.62 24.18 -7.53
C LYS A 441 -6.51 24.52 -6.04
N PRO A 442 -5.61 23.85 -5.28
CA PRO A 442 -5.34 24.24 -3.89
C PRO A 442 -4.80 25.66 -3.84
N GLN A 443 -5.43 26.53 -3.10
CA GLN A 443 -4.89 27.85 -2.77
C GLN A 443 -4.31 27.81 -1.37
N LEU A 444 -3.12 28.39 -1.20
CA LEU A 444 -2.55 28.60 0.12
C LEU A 444 -3.45 29.56 0.93
N PRO A 445 -4.03 29.11 2.05
CA PRO A 445 -4.88 29.97 2.84
C PRO A 445 -4.06 31.06 3.54
N GLN A 446 -4.45 32.30 3.37
CA GLN A 446 -4.13 33.32 4.36
C GLN A 446 -4.93 32.99 5.63
N SER A 447 -4.31 33.06 6.80
CA SER A 447 -4.88 32.64 8.07
C SER A 447 -6.35 33.03 8.25
N LEU A 448 -7.24 32.03 8.45
CA LEU A 448 -8.64 32.24 8.84
C LEU A 448 -8.72 32.24 10.37
N VAL A 449 -8.66 33.42 10.96
CA VAL A 449 -8.97 33.60 12.37
C VAL A 449 -10.35 34.24 12.46
N LYS A 450 -11.34 33.52 12.95
CA LYS A 450 -12.63 34.11 13.29
C LYS A 450 -12.76 34.15 14.81
N ALA A 451 -12.88 35.36 15.36
CA ALA A 451 -13.11 35.56 16.79
C ALA A 451 -14.35 34.75 17.24
N GLY A 452 -14.20 33.92 18.25
CA GLY A 452 -15.27 33.12 18.85
C GLY A 452 -15.44 31.70 18.29
N SER A 453 -14.73 31.30 17.28
CA SER A 453 -14.65 29.90 16.86
C SER A 453 -13.23 29.37 17.08
N LYS A 454 -13.09 28.20 17.68
CA LYS A 454 -11.79 27.54 17.89
C LYS A 454 -11.25 26.94 16.59
N PHE A 455 -11.35 27.67 15.49
CA PHE A 455 -10.89 27.29 14.19
C PHE A 455 -9.65 28.12 13.87
N ILE A 456 -8.49 27.49 13.88
CA ILE A 456 -7.25 28.11 13.45
C ILE A 456 -6.75 27.31 12.25
N VAL A 457 -6.85 27.90 11.05
CA VAL A 457 -6.10 27.43 9.89
C VAL A 457 -4.93 28.38 9.75
N SER A 458 -3.75 27.94 10.10
CA SER A 458 -2.54 28.75 9.93
C SER A 458 -1.72 28.23 8.74
N ASP A 459 -1.41 29.14 7.83
CA ASP A 459 -0.36 28.96 6.87
C ASP A 459 0.96 29.29 7.55
N LYS A 460 1.86 28.32 7.71
CA LYS A 460 3.21 28.57 8.15
C LYS A 460 4.17 28.23 7.03
N HIS A 461 4.56 29.26 6.31
CA HIS A 461 5.80 29.21 5.56
C HIS A 461 6.97 29.02 6.52
N SER A 462 7.72 27.97 6.36
CA SER A 462 9.08 27.85 6.88
C SER A 462 9.92 27.11 5.86
#